data_ac2dbccfa712809636cd899a7949297c
#
_entry.id   ac2dbccfa712809636cd899a7949297c
#
_cell.length_a   1.000
_cell.length_b   1.000
_cell.length_c   1.000
_cell.angle_alpha   90.00
_cell.angle_beta   90.00
_cell.angle_gamma   90.00
#
_symmetry.space_group_name_H-M   'P 1'
#
loop_
_entity.id
_entity.type
_entity.pdbx_description
1 polymer ?
#
loop_
_entity_poly.entity_id
_entity_poly.type
_entity_poly.pdbx_seq_one_letter_code
_entity_poly.pdbx_strand_id
1 'polypeptide(L)'
;MKLNLHPKGIPKQEPLGADTPLKKGGVVVGMRKEGDKEKIYFVGDDCHLLCVGATRSGKSRCLVLESICLLGLAGESIFCSDPKAELFHYTADFLKKLGYEVLVLDFKNPEKSMRYNLLQPIIDAINEGDTDRAEMLAWDLTNNLVGKPEGEKIWTNGECSIIAAAILCVVCDNQKRPEFQNMTNVYWFISEMCRTIGNKMPLLEYVKKLSPSHPARALLSISDVAPSRTRGSFYTSALTTLRLFTSKSIYAITHTSDFTLTDMGSKKQALFVILPDEKTTFYPIASLIVSQQYELLAEAADRRGGRLERRVNFILDEYGNFTPISDMTNKLTVAAGRGMRYALFVQGFDQLKEKYSDNIANTIKGNCQVWAYLQSDDPETLREMSDKLGSYTTSSYQLSVSNGKYTTPSNSQSVSLTERKLLNTDEVRRVKRPHQIITSRDHPAMMYAPDLSQWMFNKMLGLGDMEHNRRLREEREQKRPIITDTKQEIALWNIWIYYQKDIMRRLAQQKGAMGGGLDDD
;
A
#
# COMPACT_ATOMS: atom_id res chain seq x y z
N MET A 1 -33.40 -0.62 -19.16
CA MET A 1 -33.36 -0.44 -17.71
C MET A 1 -32.48 0.78 -17.42
N LYS A 2 -33.05 1.91 -17.00
CA LYS A 2 -32.29 3.13 -16.73
C LYS A 2 -31.78 3.03 -15.28
N LEU A 3 -30.48 2.81 -15.14
CA LEU A 3 -29.83 2.86 -13.85
C LEU A 3 -29.51 4.30 -13.49
N ASN A 4 -30.18 4.77 -12.46
CA ASN A 4 -29.83 6.00 -11.78
C ASN A 4 -28.75 5.67 -10.74
N LEU A 5 -27.51 5.50 -11.18
CA LEU A 5 -26.41 5.90 -10.32
C LEU A 5 -26.52 7.42 -10.25
N HIS A 6 -27.18 7.92 -9.20
CA HIS A 6 -27.22 9.34 -8.97
C HIS A 6 -25.78 9.82 -8.74
N PRO A 7 -25.16 10.49 -9.69
CA PRO A 7 -24.21 11.51 -9.32
C PRO A 7 -25.05 12.66 -8.78
N LYS A 8 -25.39 12.64 -7.49
CA LYS A 8 -25.74 13.89 -6.84
C LYS A 8 -24.57 14.82 -7.06
N GLY A 9 -24.71 15.71 -8.02
CA GLY A 9 -23.94 16.89 -8.07
C GLY A 9 -22.85 17.06 -9.10
N ILE A 10 -23.12 16.70 -10.37
CA ILE A 10 -22.59 17.57 -11.39
C ILE A 10 -23.77 18.51 -11.75
N PRO A 11 -23.75 19.79 -11.35
CA PRO A 11 -24.71 20.74 -11.82
C PRO A 11 -24.71 20.71 -13.34
N LYS A 12 -25.84 21.09 -14.00
CA LYS A 12 -25.90 21.33 -15.45
C LYS A 12 -24.63 22.09 -15.84
N GLN A 13 -23.70 21.41 -16.47
CA GLN A 13 -22.36 21.96 -16.67
C GLN A 13 -22.37 22.87 -17.86
N GLU A 14 -21.96 24.07 -17.60
CA GLU A 14 -21.18 24.85 -18.55
C GLU A 14 -19.89 24.07 -18.92
N PRO A 15 -19.39 24.19 -20.15
CA PRO A 15 -18.17 23.49 -20.55
C PRO A 15 -17.07 23.77 -19.53
N LEU A 16 -16.38 22.72 -19.06
CA LEU A 16 -15.23 22.83 -18.16
C LEU A 16 -14.19 23.78 -18.80
N GLY A 17 -14.36 25.07 -18.53
CA GLY A 17 -13.26 26.02 -18.63
C GLY A 17 -12.26 25.70 -17.54
N ALA A 18 -10.98 25.92 -17.79
CA ALA A 18 -9.90 25.64 -16.85
C ALA A 18 -10.05 26.34 -15.46
N ASP A 19 -11.05 27.21 -15.32
CA ASP A 19 -11.20 28.13 -14.18
C ASP A 19 -12.28 27.75 -13.17
N THR A 20 -13.07 26.67 -13.38
CA THR A 20 -14.10 26.29 -12.40
C THR A 20 -13.66 25.02 -11.66
N PRO A 21 -13.17 25.13 -10.40
CA PRO A 21 -12.77 23.98 -9.64
C PRO A 21 -13.96 23.05 -9.40
N LEU A 22 -13.80 21.77 -9.71
CA LEU A 22 -14.75 20.75 -9.33
C LEU A 22 -14.86 20.70 -7.80
N LYS A 23 -16.08 20.76 -7.27
CA LYS A 23 -16.28 20.71 -5.81
C LYS A 23 -15.92 19.37 -5.19
N LYS A 24 -15.93 18.29 -5.96
CA LYS A 24 -15.62 16.91 -5.52
C LYS A 24 -15.03 16.10 -6.67
N GLY A 25 -14.00 15.34 -6.39
CA GLY A 25 -13.44 14.31 -7.26
C GLY A 25 -13.92 12.91 -6.90
N GLY A 26 -13.44 11.93 -7.62
CA GLY A 26 -13.75 10.52 -7.34
C GLY A 26 -13.17 9.58 -8.37
N VAL A 27 -13.39 8.29 -8.14
CA VAL A 27 -13.00 7.26 -9.11
C VAL A 27 -13.98 7.28 -10.27
N VAL A 28 -13.46 7.48 -11.49
CA VAL A 28 -14.25 7.49 -12.73
C VAL A 28 -14.74 6.08 -13.02
N VAL A 29 -16.04 5.96 -13.32
CA VAL A 29 -16.69 4.67 -13.63
C VAL A 29 -17.32 4.63 -15.02
N GLY A 30 -17.20 5.68 -15.81
CA GLY A 30 -17.66 5.69 -17.20
C GLY A 30 -17.98 7.08 -17.71
N MET A 31 -18.35 7.13 -18.99
CA MET A 31 -18.79 8.37 -19.64
C MET A 31 -19.97 8.17 -20.58
N ARG A 32 -20.57 9.28 -20.96
CA ARG A 32 -21.54 9.36 -22.05
C ARG A 32 -21.20 10.57 -22.91
N LYS A 33 -21.13 10.38 -24.21
CA LYS A 33 -21.02 11.50 -25.17
C LYS A 33 -22.40 12.09 -25.45
N GLU A 34 -22.53 13.39 -25.32
CA GLU A 34 -23.73 14.17 -25.64
C GLU A 34 -23.29 15.30 -26.61
N GLY A 35 -23.28 15.00 -27.93
CA GLY A 35 -22.66 15.85 -28.94
C GLY A 35 -21.15 15.97 -28.71
N ASP A 36 -20.64 17.20 -28.64
CA ASP A 36 -19.22 17.48 -28.35
C ASP A 36 -18.86 17.48 -26.85
N LYS A 37 -19.84 17.22 -25.98
CA LYS A 37 -19.64 17.22 -24.53
C LYS A 37 -19.50 15.79 -24.01
N GLU A 38 -18.60 15.61 -23.03
CA GLU A 38 -18.44 14.38 -22.28
C GLU A 38 -19.08 14.52 -20.89
N LYS A 39 -20.03 13.66 -20.59
CA LYS A 39 -20.61 13.52 -19.25
C LYS A 39 -19.88 12.40 -18.51
N ILE A 40 -19.11 12.77 -17.50
CA ILE A 40 -18.28 11.85 -16.72
C ILE A 40 -19.10 11.32 -15.53
N TYR A 41 -19.10 9.99 -15.35
CA TYR A 41 -19.68 9.33 -14.19
C TYR A 41 -18.55 8.91 -13.26
N PHE A 42 -18.67 9.25 -11.97
CA PHE A 42 -17.65 8.94 -10.98
C PHE A 42 -18.26 8.70 -9.60
N VAL A 43 -17.51 7.99 -8.75
CA VAL A 43 -17.86 7.73 -7.36
C VAL A 43 -17.34 8.87 -6.50
N GLY A 44 -18.18 9.85 -6.18
CA GLY A 44 -17.80 11.07 -5.46
C GLY A 44 -18.03 11.01 -3.94
N ASP A 45 -18.72 10.00 -3.45
CA ASP A 45 -19.03 9.84 -2.02
C ASP A 45 -17.83 9.29 -1.23
N ASP A 46 -17.93 9.39 0.10
CA ASP A 46 -16.90 8.84 1.01
C ASP A 46 -17.09 7.32 1.14
N CYS A 47 -16.69 6.60 0.10
CA CYS A 47 -16.78 5.15 0.04
C CYS A 47 -15.55 4.56 -0.69
N HIS A 48 -15.32 3.27 -0.47
CA HIS A 48 -14.22 2.54 -1.10
C HIS A 48 -14.70 1.81 -2.35
N LEU A 49 -13.78 1.65 -3.31
CA LEU A 49 -14.02 0.96 -4.56
C LEU A 49 -13.11 -0.27 -4.66
N LEU A 50 -13.67 -1.39 -5.12
CA LEU A 50 -12.93 -2.57 -5.53
C LEU A 50 -13.10 -2.77 -7.03
N CYS A 51 -12.02 -2.69 -7.77
CA CYS A 51 -12.00 -2.93 -9.20
C CYS A 51 -11.41 -4.31 -9.51
N VAL A 52 -12.18 -5.12 -10.23
CA VAL A 52 -11.73 -6.44 -10.68
C VAL A 52 -11.58 -6.45 -12.18
N GLY A 53 -10.40 -6.85 -12.64
CA GLY A 53 -10.14 -6.98 -14.07
C GLY A 53 -8.86 -7.73 -14.36
N ALA A 54 -8.94 -8.76 -15.17
CA ALA A 54 -7.80 -9.54 -15.60
C ALA A 54 -6.67 -8.70 -16.21
N THR A 55 -5.50 -9.27 -16.36
CA THR A 55 -4.39 -8.62 -17.07
C THR A 55 -4.84 -8.18 -18.46
N ARG A 56 -4.49 -6.95 -18.87
CA ARG A 56 -4.90 -6.32 -20.14
C ARG A 56 -6.39 -6.02 -20.25
N SER A 57 -7.18 -6.12 -19.18
CA SER A 57 -8.60 -5.70 -19.20
C SER A 57 -8.80 -4.19 -19.35
N GLY A 58 -7.73 -3.39 -19.20
CA GLY A 58 -7.77 -1.94 -19.40
C GLY A 58 -7.94 -1.13 -18.11
N LYS A 59 -7.78 -1.72 -16.91
CA LYS A 59 -7.92 -1.02 -15.61
C LYS A 59 -7.27 0.37 -15.63
N SER A 60 -5.98 0.44 -15.97
CA SER A 60 -5.21 1.70 -15.92
C SER A 60 -5.69 2.73 -16.95
N ARG A 61 -6.13 2.30 -18.16
CA ARG A 61 -6.52 3.18 -19.26
C ARG A 61 -8.03 3.43 -19.42
N CYS A 62 -8.87 2.83 -18.61
CA CYS A 62 -10.32 3.02 -18.63
C CYS A 62 -10.85 3.60 -17.31
N LEU A 63 -10.04 3.56 -16.23
CA LEU A 63 -10.47 3.98 -14.89
C LEU A 63 -9.40 4.79 -14.14
N VAL A 64 -8.15 4.28 -14.07
CA VAL A 64 -7.14 4.88 -13.16
C VAL A 64 -6.69 6.24 -13.64
N LEU A 65 -6.28 6.37 -14.91
CA LEU A 65 -5.78 7.63 -15.46
C LEU A 65 -6.87 8.72 -15.47
N GLU A 66 -8.10 8.36 -15.84
CA GLU A 66 -9.26 9.25 -15.79
C GLU A 66 -9.56 9.70 -14.37
N SER A 67 -9.42 8.78 -13.40
CA SER A 67 -9.63 9.09 -11.98
C SER A 67 -8.58 10.06 -11.44
N ILE A 68 -7.29 9.84 -11.78
CA ILE A 68 -6.21 10.76 -11.40
C ILE A 68 -6.47 12.15 -11.98
N CYS A 69 -6.90 12.25 -13.24
CA CYS A 69 -7.22 13.52 -13.87
C CYS A 69 -8.39 14.23 -13.15
N LEU A 70 -9.46 13.50 -12.86
CA LEU A 70 -10.64 14.06 -12.20
C LEU A 70 -10.34 14.50 -10.75
N LEU A 71 -9.60 13.69 -10.00
CA LEU A 71 -9.13 14.03 -8.65
C LEU A 71 -8.22 15.26 -8.69
N GLY A 72 -7.32 15.34 -9.69
CA GLY A 72 -6.47 16.49 -9.92
C GLY A 72 -7.26 17.78 -10.14
N LEU A 73 -8.28 17.75 -10.99
CA LEU A 73 -9.18 18.89 -11.24
C LEU A 73 -9.97 19.28 -9.99
N ALA A 74 -10.34 18.32 -9.14
CA ALA A 74 -11.03 18.58 -7.89
C ALA A 74 -10.11 19.08 -6.77
N GLY A 75 -8.80 19.05 -6.95
CA GLY A 75 -7.83 19.44 -5.94
C GLY A 75 -7.71 18.48 -4.76
N GLU A 76 -8.09 17.21 -4.91
CA GLU A 76 -7.95 16.17 -3.88
C GLU A 76 -6.58 15.51 -3.96
N SER A 77 -5.99 15.15 -2.82
CA SER A 77 -4.67 14.49 -2.79
C SER A 77 -4.74 13.03 -3.25
N ILE A 78 -3.65 12.56 -3.83
CA ILE A 78 -3.58 11.25 -4.49
C ILE A 78 -2.34 10.50 -3.98
N PHE A 79 -2.57 9.31 -3.42
CA PHE A 79 -1.54 8.29 -3.22
C PHE A 79 -1.75 7.21 -4.28
N CYS A 80 -0.75 6.94 -5.11
CA CYS A 80 -0.90 6.02 -6.22
C CYS A 80 0.25 5.00 -6.27
N SER A 81 -0.06 3.70 -6.27
CA SER A 81 0.91 2.69 -6.68
C SER A 81 0.94 2.58 -8.20
N ASP A 82 2.13 2.55 -8.78
CA ASP A 82 2.34 2.58 -10.22
C ASP A 82 3.36 1.51 -10.67
N PRO A 83 2.92 0.26 -10.90
CA PRO A 83 3.84 -0.83 -11.25
C PRO A 83 4.62 -0.62 -12.55
N LYS A 84 4.11 0.22 -13.45
CA LYS A 84 4.70 0.45 -14.79
C LYS A 84 5.31 1.83 -14.97
N ALA A 85 5.23 2.70 -13.98
CA ALA A 85 5.56 4.12 -14.07
C ALA A 85 4.73 4.90 -15.13
N GLU A 86 3.67 4.29 -15.68
CA GLU A 86 2.82 4.92 -16.69
C GLU A 86 1.94 6.02 -16.09
N LEU A 87 1.41 5.78 -14.90
CA LEU A 87 0.52 6.71 -14.21
C LEU A 87 1.27 8.00 -13.87
N PHE A 88 2.47 7.87 -13.33
CA PHE A 88 3.37 8.99 -13.04
C PHE A 88 3.74 9.75 -14.32
N HIS A 89 4.29 9.05 -15.32
CA HIS A 89 4.76 9.71 -16.53
C HIS A 89 3.66 10.41 -17.30
N TYR A 90 2.44 9.89 -17.31
CA TYR A 90 1.35 10.52 -18.06
C TYR A 90 0.69 11.67 -17.29
N THR A 91 0.64 11.62 -15.97
CA THR A 91 -0.15 12.57 -15.18
C THR A 91 0.66 13.64 -14.43
N ALA A 92 1.96 13.42 -14.17
CA ALA A 92 2.77 14.30 -13.34
C ALA A 92 2.79 15.76 -13.80
N ASP A 93 3.01 16.00 -15.10
CA ASP A 93 3.06 17.36 -15.66
C ASP A 93 1.69 18.05 -15.62
N PHE A 94 0.62 17.29 -15.82
CA PHE A 94 -0.75 17.77 -15.70
C PHE A 94 -1.04 18.19 -14.25
N LEU A 95 -0.69 17.36 -13.26
CA LEU A 95 -0.88 17.65 -11.85
C LEU A 95 -0.04 18.85 -11.40
N LYS A 96 1.22 18.98 -11.87
CA LYS A 96 2.06 20.16 -11.61
C LYS A 96 1.42 21.44 -12.12
N LYS A 97 0.82 21.44 -13.33
CA LYS A 97 0.08 22.58 -13.88
C LYS A 97 -1.14 22.96 -13.04
N LEU A 98 -1.74 22.01 -12.31
CA LEU A 98 -2.84 22.26 -11.38
C LEU A 98 -2.35 22.69 -9.97
N GLY A 99 -1.06 22.93 -9.80
CA GLY A 99 -0.46 23.36 -8.54
C GLY A 99 -0.23 22.25 -7.51
N TYR A 100 -0.10 20.99 -7.97
CA TYR A 100 0.26 19.88 -7.11
C TYR A 100 1.78 19.83 -6.87
N GLU A 101 2.13 19.52 -5.65
CA GLU A 101 3.44 18.96 -5.33
C GLU A 101 3.41 17.47 -5.71
N VAL A 102 4.17 17.10 -6.73
CA VAL A 102 4.22 15.73 -7.25
C VAL A 102 5.45 15.05 -6.69
N LEU A 103 5.21 14.06 -5.85
CA LEU A 103 6.20 13.26 -5.14
C LEU A 103 6.34 11.90 -5.79
N VAL A 104 7.55 11.33 -5.80
CA VAL A 104 7.80 10.02 -6.40
C VAL A 104 8.79 9.20 -5.58
N LEU A 105 8.37 8.00 -5.17
CA LEU A 105 9.24 6.97 -4.65
C LEU A 105 9.41 5.90 -5.74
N ASP A 106 10.60 5.85 -6.34
CA ASP A 106 10.87 5.03 -7.51
C ASP A 106 11.81 3.87 -7.17
N PHE A 107 11.23 2.69 -6.94
CA PHE A 107 11.99 1.48 -6.65
C PHE A 107 12.58 0.81 -7.89
N LYS A 108 12.23 1.28 -9.11
CA LYS A 108 12.87 0.87 -10.37
C LYS A 108 14.16 1.62 -10.62
N ASN A 109 14.16 2.94 -10.36
CA ASN A 109 15.28 3.84 -10.56
C ASN A 109 15.60 4.61 -9.26
N PRO A 110 16.23 3.96 -8.27
CA PRO A 110 16.48 4.56 -6.96
C PRO A 110 17.25 5.87 -6.98
N GLU A 111 18.13 6.07 -7.97
CA GLU A 111 18.90 7.30 -8.15
C GLU A 111 18.05 8.51 -8.55
N LYS A 112 16.86 8.27 -9.12
CA LYS A 112 15.90 9.32 -9.51
C LYS A 112 14.72 9.45 -8.53
N SER A 113 14.77 8.70 -7.43
CA SER A 113 13.72 8.66 -6.42
C SER A 113 13.89 9.80 -5.41
N MET A 114 12.78 10.39 -5.00
CA MET A 114 12.71 11.07 -3.70
C MET A 114 12.86 10.03 -2.58
N ARG A 115 13.08 10.50 -1.36
CA ARG A 115 13.40 9.66 -0.21
C ARG A 115 12.33 9.80 0.87
N TYR A 116 12.04 8.69 1.53
CA TYR A 116 11.18 8.69 2.70
C TYR A 116 11.69 7.69 3.75
N ASN A 117 12.08 8.20 4.89
CA ASN A 117 12.57 7.42 6.01
C ASN A 117 11.40 6.92 6.86
N LEU A 118 11.25 5.60 6.95
CA LEU A 118 10.20 4.97 7.76
C LEU A 118 10.31 5.31 9.26
N LEU A 119 11.48 5.73 9.74
CA LEU A 119 11.68 6.17 11.12
C LEU A 119 11.33 7.64 11.34
N GLN A 120 11.03 8.41 10.28
CA GLN A 120 10.80 9.86 10.42
C GLN A 120 9.75 10.23 11.48
N PRO A 121 8.58 9.59 11.57
CA PRO A 121 7.61 9.91 12.61
C PRO A 121 8.11 9.64 14.03
N ILE A 122 8.96 8.63 14.20
CA ILE A 122 9.57 8.29 15.50
C ILE A 122 10.65 9.33 15.86
N ILE A 123 11.44 9.73 14.86
CA ILE A 123 12.45 10.78 15.01
C ILE A 123 11.79 12.10 15.43
N ASP A 124 10.69 12.47 14.77
CA ASP A 124 9.93 13.67 15.07
C ASP A 124 9.37 13.62 16.50
N ALA A 125 8.78 12.50 16.93
CA ALA A 125 8.26 12.32 18.28
C ALA A 125 9.37 12.44 19.36
N ILE A 126 10.55 11.85 19.13
CA ILE A 126 11.70 11.98 20.05
C ILE A 126 12.21 13.42 20.10
N ASN A 127 12.25 14.12 18.98
CA ASN A 127 12.67 15.52 18.92
C ASN A 127 11.66 16.46 19.60
N GLU A 128 10.38 16.12 19.60
CA GLU A 128 9.30 16.80 20.33
C GLU A 128 9.30 16.47 21.83
N GLY A 129 10.07 15.46 22.26
CA GLY A 129 10.14 14.98 23.64
C GLY A 129 9.00 14.03 24.02
N ASP A 130 8.20 13.59 23.05
CA ASP A 130 7.08 12.67 23.22
C ASP A 130 7.56 11.20 23.08
N THR A 131 8.15 10.67 24.15
CA THR A 131 8.71 9.33 24.19
C THR A 131 7.64 8.25 24.10
N ASP A 132 6.45 8.48 24.67
CA ASP A 132 5.34 7.52 24.64
C ASP A 132 4.81 7.35 23.21
N ARG A 133 4.65 8.45 22.48
CA ARG A 133 4.29 8.42 21.07
C ARG A 133 5.38 7.75 20.22
N ALA A 134 6.65 8.02 20.50
CA ALA A 134 7.75 7.36 19.78
C ALA A 134 7.74 5.84 19.99
N GLU A 135 7.48 5.37 21.20
CA GLU A 135 7.34 3.94 21.51
C GLU A 135 6.17 3.32 20.78
N MET A 136 4.98 3.94 20.78
CA MET A 136 3.82 3.49 20.03
C MET A 136 4.12 3.37 18.52
N LEU A 137 4.70 4.40 17.91
CA LEU A 137 5.05 4.40 16.49
C LEU A 137 6.10 3.32 16.15
N ALA A 138 7.06 3.05 17.06
CA ALA A 138 8.02 1.97 16.88
C ALA A 138 7.36 0.59 16.91
N TRP A 139 6.38 0.39 17.80
CA TRP A 139 5.57 -0.82 17.85
C TRP A 139 4.72 -1.00 16.60
N ASP A 140 4.04 0.05 16.13
CA ASP A 140 3.18 0.02 14.94
C ASP A 140 4.01 -0.33 13.69
N LEU A 141 5.16 0.32 13.51
CA LEU A 141 6.08 0.00 12.41
C LEU A 141 6.56 -1.45 12.49
N THR A 142 6.91 -1.91 13.69
CA THR A 142 7.41 -3.27 13.91
C THR A 142 6.31 -4.31 13.65
N ASN A 143 5.09 -4.09 14.13
CA ASN A 143 3.96 -4.99 13.88
C ASN A 143 3.60 -5.06 12.39
N ASN A 144 3.72 -3.93 11.68
CA ASN A 144 3.54 -3.90 10.22
C ASN A 144 4.64 -4.66 9.47
N LEU A 145 5.87 -4.66 9.98
CA LEU A 145 7.01 -5.39 9.41
C LEU A 145 6.92 -6.90 9.63
N VAL A 146 6.64 -7.31 10.87
CA VAL A 146 6.63 -8.73 11.29
C VAL A 146 5.33 -9.41 10.86
N GLY A 147 4.22 -8.67 10.85
CA GLY A 147 2.90 -9.19 10.49
C GLY A 147 2.26 -10.00 11.63
N LYS A 148 1.19 -10.72 11.28
CA LYS A 148 0.46 -11.55 12.25
C LYS A 148 1.24 -12.82 12.57
N PRO A 149 1.25 -13.28 13.85
CA PRO A 149 1.96 -14.48 14.25
C PRO A 149 1.43 -15.72 13.54
N GLU A 150 2.32 -16.44 12.87
CA GLU A 150 2.10 -17.79 12.40
C GLU A 150 2.70 -18.76 13.44
N GLY A 151 1.90 -19.25 14.39
CA GLY A 151 2.34 -20.18 15.43
C GLY A 151 2.33 -19.60 16.86
N GLU A 152 3.30 -20.00 17.69
CA GLU A 152 3.37 -19.58 19.08
C GLU A 152 3.75 -18.10 19.21
N LYS A 153 2.91 -17.33 19.88
CA LYS A 153 3.06 -15.86 20.05
C LYS A 153 4.39 -15.42 20.67
N ILE A 154 5.05 -16.30 21.44
CA ILE A 154 6.31 -15.96 22.11
C ILE A 154 7.41 -15.59 21.13
N TRP A 155 7.47 -16.27 19.98
CA TRP A 155 8.49 -16.01 18.96
C TRP A 155 8.28 -14.66 18.30
N THR A 156 7.06 -14.39 17.85
CA THR A 156 6.69 -13.12 17.23
C THR A 156 6.83 -11.95 18.21
N ASN A 157 6.38 -12.11 19.46
CA ASN A 157 6.49 -11.05 20.46
C ASN A 157 7.96 -10.74 20.82
N GLY A 158 8.81 -11.78 20.89
CA GLY A 158 10.24 -11.59 21.15
C GLY A 158 10.95 -10.87 19.99
N GLU A 159 10.63 -11.24 18.77
CA GLU A 159 11.10 -10.55 17.55
C GLU A 159 10.67 -9.10 17.53
N CYS A 160 9.37 -8.82 17.73
CA CYS A 160 8.84 -7.47 17.76
C CYS A 160 9.50 -6.61 18.84
N SER A 161 9.69 -7.13 20.06
CA SER A 161 10.35 -6.41 21.14
C SER A 161 11.78 -5.99 20.77
N ILE A 162 12.53 -6.87 20.11
CA ILE A 162 13.90 -6.58 19.70
C ILE A 162 13.95 -5.54 18.58
N ILE A 163 13.08 -5.64 17.58
CA ILE A 163 13.05 -4.66 16.47
C ILE A 163 12.64 -3.28 16.99
N ALA A 164 11.55 -3.19 17.76
CA ALA A 164 11.08 -1.94 18.33
C ALA A 164 12.13 -1.29 19.24
N ALA A 165 12.78 -2.08 20.09
CA ALA A 165 13.87 -1.60 20.93
C ALA A 165 15.06 -1.11 20.12
N ALA A 166 15.46 -1.83 19.07
CA ALA A 166 16.56 -1.43 18.21
C ALA A 166 16.26 -0.13 17.47
N ILE A 167 15.00 0.06 17.00
CA ILE A 167 14.54 1.32 16.40
C ILE A 167 14.75 2.48 17.37
N LEU A 168 14.26 2.35 18.61
CA LEU A 168 14.39 3.40 19.63
C LEU A 168 15.85 3.67 20.00
N CYS A 169 16.69 2.63 20.11
CA CYS A 169 18.13 2.80 20.36
C CYS A 169 18.80 3.57 19.22
N VAL A 170 18.51 3.17 17.95
CA VAL A 170 19.11 3.83 16.77
C VAL A 170 18.69 5.29 16.70
N VAL A 171 17.43 5.60 16.95
CA VAL A 171 16.93 6.98 16.92
C VAL A 171 17.52 7.81 18.06
N CYS A 172 17.52 7.31 19.30
CA CYS A 172 18.01 8.06 20.46
C CYS A 172 19.54 8.24 20.46
N ASP A 173 20.30 7.21 20.10
CA ASP A 173 21.77 7.27 20.11
C ASP A 173 22.32 8.21 19.03
N ASN A 174 21.55 8.42 17.96
CA ASN A 174 21.99 9.20 16.80
C ASN A 174 21.28 10.55 16.62
N GLN A 175 20.70 11.13 17.67
CA GLN A 175 20.05 12.46 17.59
C GLN A 175 20.96 13.56 17.01
N LYS A 176 22.27 13.47 17.26
CA LYS A 176 23.29 14.42 16.73
C LYS A 176 23.83 14.02 15.35
N ARG A 177 23.40 12.88 14.82
CA ARG A 177 23.88 12.30 13.56
C ARG A 177 22.69 11.68 12.80
N PRO A 178 21.77 12.52 12.29
CA PRO A 178 20.52 12.07 11.67
C PRO A 178 20.74 11.13 10.46
N GLU A 179 21.90 11.19 9.82
CA GLU A 179 22.30 10.29 8.72
C GLU A 179 22.29 8.81 9.12
N PHE A 180 22.38 8.51 10.42
CA PHE A 180 22.35 7.14 10.94
C PHE A 180 20.96 6.70 11.41
N GLN A 181 19.99 7.61 11.53
CA GLN A 181 18.64 7.28 12.01
C GLN A 181 17.78 6.66 10.90
N ASN A 182 18.09 5.43 10.48
CA ASN A 182 17.38 4.71 9.43
C ASN A 182 17.34 3.19 9.67
N MET A 183 16.44 2.50 8.96
CA MET A 183 16.22 1.05 9.12
C MET A 183 17.44 0.17 8.79
N THR A 184 18.33 0.64 7.93
CA THR A 184 19.61 -0.06 7.66
C THR A 184 20.44 -0.13 8.94
N ASN A 185 20.51 0.97 9.69
CA ASN A 185 21.24 0.99 10.95
C ASN A 185 20.53 0.22 12.07
N VAL A 186 19.21 0.05 12.01
CA VAL A 186 18.49 -0.88 12.89
C VAL A 186 18.94 -2.33 12.65
N TYR A 187 19.07 -2.74 11.38
CA TYR A 187 19.61 -4.05 11.06
C TYR A 187 21.03 -4.23 11.61
N TRP A 188 21.91 -3.26 11.40
CA TRP A 188 23.30 -3.34 11.87
C TRP A 188 23.41 -3.28 13.37
N PHE A 189 22.55 -2.52 14.07
CA PHE A 189 22.46 -2.52 15.53
C PHE A 189 22.21 -3.95 16.07
N ILE A 190 21.20 -4.63 15.56
CA ILE A 190 20.88 -6.00 15.99
C ILE A 190 22.01 -6.96 15.63
N SER A 191 22.55 -6.87 14.40
CA SER A 191 23.61 -7.74 13.91
C SER A 191 24.89 -7.65 14.76
N GLU A 192 25.26 -6.45 15.20
CA GLU A 192 26.47 -6.24 16.00
C GLU A 192 26.25 -6.45 17.49
N MET A 193 25.18 -5.86 18.04
CA MET A 193 24.95 -5.83 19.48
C MET A 193 24.43 -7.17 20.03
N CYS A 194 23.70 -7.94 19.22
CA CYS A 194 23.20 -9.26 19.62
C CYS A 194 24.19 -10.40 19.31
N ARG A 195 25.35 -10.10 18.75
CA ARG A 195 26.40 -11.09 18.46
C ARG A 195 27.08 -11.53 19.76
N THR A 196 27.15 -12.84 19.97
CA THR A 196 27.90 -13.41 21.10
C THR A 196 29.38 -13.50 20.74
N ILE A 197 30.24 -12.91 21.56
CA ILE A 197 31.71 -12.98 21.43
C ILE A 197 32.27 -13.60 22.73
N GLY A 198 32.74 -14.82 22.64
CA GLY A 198 33.03 -15.63 23.83
C GLY A 198 31.74 -15.90 24.61
N ASN A 199 31.73 -15.54 25.89
CA ASN A 199 30.57 -15.71 26.78
C ASN A 199 29.78 -14.41 27.01
N LYS A 200 30.06 -13.34 26.23
CA LYS A 200 29.45 -12.03 26.43
C LYS A 200 28.72 -11.55 25.17
N MET A 201 27.65 -10.82 25.40
CA MET A 201 26.85 -10.18 24.38
C MET A 201 26.86 -8.67 24.65
N PRO A 202 27.29 -7.83 23.66
CA PRO A 202 27.34 -6.38 23.84
C PRO A 202 26.02 -5.76 24.25
N LEU A 203 24.90 -6.28 23.73
CA LEU A 203 23.55 -5.79 24.05
C LEU A 203 23.29 -5.79 25.56
N LEU A 204 23.67 -6.85 26.29
CA LEU A 204 23.42 -6.95 27.73
C LEU A 204 24.23 -5.90 28.52
N GLU A 205 25.44 -5.61 28.09
CA GLU A 205 26.26 -4.54 28.70
C GLU A 205 25.74 -3.15 28.33
N TYR A 206 25.21 -2.98 27.12
CA TYR A 206 24.58 -1.76 26.67
C TYR A 206 23.31 -1.44 27.48
N VAL A 207 22.42 -2.42 27.69
CA VAL A 207 21.19 -2.26 28.49
C VAL A 207 21.48 -1.78 29.90
N LYS A 208 22.54 -2.29 30.54
CA LYS A 208 22.95 -1.86 31.87
C LYS A 208 23.35 -0.40 31.96
N LYS A 209 23.81 0.19 30.85
CA LYS A 209 24.25 1.59 30.76
C LYS A 209 23.11 2.54 30.36
N LEU A 210 22.00 2.03 29.85
CA LEU A 210 20.85 2.85 29.50
C LEU A 210 20.24 3.52 30.74
N SER A 211 19.83 4.79 30.57
CA SER A 211 19.04 5.47 31.60
C SER A 211 17.77 4.65 31.95
N PRO A 212 17.34 4.66 33.22
CA PRO A 212 16.04 4.09 33.58
C PRO A 212 14.86 4.66 32.78
N SER A 213 14.96 5.91 32.33
CA SER A 213 13.95 6.60 31.51
C SER A 213 14.09 6.38 30.01
N HIS A 214 15.07 5.58 29.55
CA HIS A 214 15.24 5.32 28.12
C HIS A 214 14.12 4.43 27.58
N PRO A 215 13.38 4.82 26.51
CA PRO A 215 12.19 4.11 26.03
C PRO A 215 12.48 2.66 25.60
N ALA A 216 13.67 2.35 25.10
CA ALA A 216 14.06 1.00 24.71
C ALA A 216 14.33 0.06 25.89
N ARG A 217 14.50 0.59 27.11
CA ARG A 217 14.98 -0.23 28.25
C ARG A 217 13.99 -1.33 28.64
N ALA A 218 12.70 -0.99 28.72
CA ALA A 218 11.65 -1.93 29.05
C ALA A 218 11.53 -3.04 27.99
N LEU A 219 11.62 -2.66 26.70
CA LEU A 219 11.54 -3.60 25.57
C LEU A 219 12.73 -4.56 25.52
N LEU A 220 13.91 -4.11 25.92
CA LEU A 220 15.11 -4.95 25.97
C LEU A 220 15.14 -5.92 27.16
N SER A 221 14.26 -5.76 28.15
CA SER A 221 14.20 -6.66 29.32
C SER A 221 13.92 -8.12 28.94
N ILE A 222 13.20 -8.36 27.84
CA ILE A 222 12.98 -9.71 27.32
C ILE A 222 14.31 -10.41 26.96
N SER A 223 15.29 -9.64 26.50
CA SER A 223 16.63 -10.15 26.18
C SER A 223 17.44 -10.52 27.44
N ASP A 224 17.10 -9.97 28.58
CA ASP A 224 17.77 -10.28 29.86
C ASP A 224 17.18 -11.52 30.51
N VAL A 225 15.87 -11.68 30.42
CA VAL A 225 15.12 -12.79 31.10
C VAL A 225 15.12 -14.07 30.26
N ALA A 226 15.01 -13.98 28.94
CA ALA A 226 14.88 -15.15 28.08
C ALA A 226 16.15 -16.04 28.06
N PRO A 227 16.03 -17.39 28.01
CA PRO A 227 17.16 -18.30 27.84
C PRO A 227 17.97 -18.00 26.58
N SER A 228 19.28 -18.23 26.59
CA SER A 228 20.19 -17.89 25.47
C SER A 228 19.76 -18.43 24.11
N ARG A 229 19.23 -19.68 24.10
CA ARG A 229 18.73 -20.29 22.84
C ARG A 229 17.49 -19.56 22.31
N THR A 230 16.56 -19.20 23.17
CA THR A 230 15.33 -18.48 22.83
C THR A 230 15.66 -17.08 22.32
N ARG A 231 16.56 -16.36 22.99
CA ARG A 231 17.07 -15.05 22.53
C ARG A 231 17.67 -15.12 21.15
N GLY A 232 18.53 -16.14 20.91
CA GLY A 232 19.15 -16.34 19.59
C GLY A 232 18.12 -16.47 18.47
N SER A 233 17.00 -17.14 18.74
CA SER A 233 15.90 -17.25 17.77
C SER A 233 15.23 -15.90 17.50
N PHE A 234 14.97 -15.08 18.53
CA PHE A 234 14.41 -13.72 18.34
C PHE A 234 15.31 -12.84 17.47
N TYR A 235 16.62 -12.87 17.73
CA TYR A 235 17.58 -12.06 16.97
C TYR A 235 17.70 -12.54 15.51
N THR A 236 17.72 -13.84 15.29
CA THR A 236 17.79 -14.42 13.94
C THR A 236 16.54 -14.10 13.14
N SER A 237 15.36 -14.20 13.77
CA SER A 237 14.09 -13.83 13.16
C SER A 237 14.09 -12.35 12.78
N ALA A 238 14.45 -11.46 13.71
CA ALA A 238 14.53 -10.02 13.47
C ALA A 238 15.46 -9.65 12.31
N LEU A 239 16.66 -10.28 12.23
CA LEU A 239 17.57 -10.06 11.11
C LEU A 239 17.00 -10.57 9.79
N THR A 240 16.22 -11.64 9.81
CA THR A 240 15.55 -12.17 8.62
C THR A 240 14.49 -11.20 8.11
N THR A 241 13.66 -10.68 8.99
CA THR A 241 12.63 -9.67 8.68
C THR A 241 13.25 -8.38 8.16
N LEU A 242 14.33 -7.92 8.79
CA LEU A 242 15.00 -6.67 8.43
C LEU A 242 15.98 -6.81 7.24
N ARG A 243 16.21 -8.03 6.72
CA ARG A 243 17.18 -8.28 5.65
C ARG A 243 17.01 -7.36 4.44
N LEU A 244 15.79 -6.97 4.14
CA LEU A 244 15.47 -6.09 3.03
C LEU A 244 16.22 -4.74 3.10
N PHE A 245 16.42 -4.20 4.31
CA PHE A 245 17.11 -2.93 4.54
C PHE A 245 18.64 -2.98 4.40
N THR A 246 19.23 -4.14 4.10
CA THR A 246 20.64 -4.25 3.73
C THR A 246 20.89 -3.87 2.27
N SER A 247 19.84 -3.78 1.44
CA SER A 247 19.92 -3.40 0.03
C SER A 247 20.32 -1.93 -0.13
N LYS A 248 21.33 -1.66 -0.97
CA LYS A 248 21.73 -0.29 -1.31
C LYS A 248 20.63 0.51 -1.99
N SER A 249 19.82 -0.15 -2.83
CA SER A 249 18.68 0.50 -3.50
C SER A 249 17.61 0.95 -2.51
N ILE A 250 17.33 0.13 -1.49
CA ILE A 250 16.38 0.47 -0.43
C ILE A 250 16.95 1.56 0.48
N TYR A 251 18.22 1.47 0.85
CA TYR A 251 18.90 2.51 1.59
C TYR A 251 18.79 3.85 0.87
N ALA A 252 19.05 3.88 -0.44
CA ALA A 252 18.96 5.11 -1.24
C ALA A 252 17.63 5.83 -1.11
N ILE A 253 16.52 5.09 -1.00
CA ILE A 253 15.17 5.64 -0.92
C ILE A 253 14.72 5.91 0.53
N THR A 254 15.28 5.17 1.52
CA THR A 254 14.71 5.15 2.88
C THR A 254 15.63 5.70 3.98
N HIS A 255 16.81 6.23 3.65
CA HIS A 255 17.76 6.70 4.69
C HIS A 255 17.43 8.09 5.26
N THR A 256 16.68 8.91 4.53
CA THR A 256 16.23 10.26 4.95
C THR A 256 14.88 10.56 4.34
N SER A 257 14.26 11.69 4.67
CA SER A 257 12.97 12.13 4.12
C SER A 257 13.11 13.46 3.40
N ASP A 258 12.57 13.53 2.17
CA ASP A 258 12.46 14.76 1.38
C ASP A 258 11.08 15.43 1.54
N PHE A 259 10.09 14.72 2.11
CA PHE A 259 8.72 15.18 2.28
C PHE A 259 8.07 14.54 3.51
N THR A 260 6.91 15.08 3.89
CA THR A 260 6.13 14.62 5.04
C THR A 260 4.81 14.01 4.58
N LEU A 261 4.49 12.80 5.05
CA LEU A 261 3.28 12.09 4.67
C LEU A 261 1.98 12.80 5.13
N THR A 262 2.00 13.50 6.25
CA THR A 262 0.83 14.22 6.79
C THR A 262 0.37 15.39 5.93
N ASP A 263 1.26 15.94 5.10
CA ASP A 263 0.96 17.10 4.25
C ASP A 263 -0.14 16.82 3.22
N MET A 264 -0.31 15.55 2.81
CA MET A 264 -1.39 15.15 1.91
C MET A 264 -2.79 15.46 2.45
N GLY A 265 -2.95 15.53 3.78
CA GLY A 265 -4.24 15.87 4.43
C GLY A 265 -4.61 17.35 4.35
N SER A 266 -3.69 18.24 3.92
CA SER A 266 -3.89 19.69 3.86
C SER A 266 -3.42 20.34 2.55
N LYS A 267 -2.33 19.86 1.97
CA LYS A 267 -1.74 20.38 0.72
C LYS A 267 -2.21 19.57 -0.50
N LYS A 268 -2.14 20.18 -1.68
CA LYS A 268 -2.33 19.47 -2.96
C LYS A 268 -1.09 18.64 -3.24
N GLN A 269 -1.12 17.37 -2.89
CA GLN A 269 0.00 16.45 -3.14
C GLN A 269 -0.45 15.23 -3.92
N ALA A 270 0.43 14.73 -4.78
CA ALA A 270 0.28 13.46 -5.48
C ALA A 270 1.56 12.65 -5.28
N LEU A 271 1.47 11.58 -4.50
CA LEU A 271 2.58 10.65 -4.25
C LEU A 271 2.42 9.42 -5.14
N PHE A 272 3.40 9.19 -5.99
CA PHE A 272 3.50 7.99 -6.82
C PHE A 272 4.56 7.05 -6.24
N VAL A 273 4.17 5.80 -6.01
CA VAL A 273 5.06 4.72 -5.58
C VAL A 273 5.26 3.78 -6.76
N ILE A 274 6.40 3.94 -7.45
CA ILE A 274 6.74 3.15 -8.63
C ILE A 274 7.40 1.86 -8.17
N LEU A 275 6.80 0.73 -8.52
CA LEU A 275 7.22 -0.62 -8.14
C LEU A 275 7.56 -1.45 -9.38
N PRO A 276 8.57 -2.34 -9.33
CA PRO A 276 8.79 -3.30 -10.40
C PRO A 276 7.62 -4.29 -10.48
N ASP A 277 7.03 -4.45 -11.66
CA ASP A 277 5.97 -5.44 -11.90
C ASP A 277 6.49 -6.88 -12.02
N GLU A 278 7.76 -7.04 -12.40
CA GLU A 278 8.45 -8.32 -12.51
C GLU A 278 8.98 -8.87 -11.17
N LYS A 279 9.00 -8.07 -10.10
CA LYS A 279 9.58 -8.45 -8.80
C LYS A 279 8.75 -7.92 -7.65
N THR A 280 8.34 -8.81 -6.76
CA THR A 280 7.58 -8.45 -5.55
C THR A 280 8.43 -8.01 -4.37
N THR A 281 9.78 -7.99 -4.52
CA THR A 281 10.74 -7.72 -3.43
C THR A 281 10.51 -6.39 -2.71
N PHE A 282 10.01 -5.37 -3.41
CA PHE A 282 9.81 -4.03 -2.84
C PHE A 282 8.39 -3.77 -2.33
N TYR A 283 7.44 -4.64 -2.62
CA TYR A 283 6.06 -4.50 -2.16
C TYR A 283 5.88 -4.47 -0.63
N PRO A 284 6.70 -5.17 0.19
CA PRO A 284 6.66 -5.01 1.64
C PRO A 284 6.87 -3.56 2.08
N ILE A 285 7.82 -2.84 1.47
CA ILE A 285 8.05 -1.41 1.79
C ILE A 285 6.86 -0.56 1.35
N ALA A 286 6.29 -0.82 0.17
CA ALA A 286 5.10 -0.10 -0.27
C ALA A 286 3.91 -0.32 0.68
N SER A 287 3.71 -1.55 1.18
CA SER A 287 2.68 -1.87 2.18
C SER A 287 2.90 -1.11 3.49
N LEU A 288 4.16 -1.02 3.95
CA LEU A 288 4.52 -0.22 5.13
C LEU A 288 4.22 1.27 4.93
N ILE A 289 4.57 1.83 3.76
CA ILE A 289 4.31 3.24 3.45
C ILE A 289 2.80 3.50 3.42
N VAL A 290 1.99 2.63 2.80
CA VAL A 290 0.52 2.76 2.80
C VAL A 290 -0.03 2.71 4.22
N SER A 291 0.45 1.79 5.06
CA SER A 291 0.02 1.66 6.46
C SER A 291 0.36 2.91 7.26
N GLN A 292 1.61 3.35 7.18
CA GLN A 292 2.10 4.52 7.90
C GLN A 292 1.44 5.82 7.41
N GLN A 293 1.22 5.95 6.08
CA GLN A 293 0.46 7.07 5.52
C GLN A 293 -0.95 7.15 6.11
N TYR A 294 -1.65 6.01 6.21
CA TYR A 294 -2.98 5.98 6.82
C TYR A 294 -2.94 6.37 8.30
N GLU A 295 -2.03 5.80 9.08
CA GLU A 295 -1.92 6.04 10.53
C GLU A 295 -1.65 7.51 10.84
N LEU A 296 -0.70 8.11 10.13
CA LEU A 296 -0.36 9.54 10.28
C LEU A 296 -1.50 10.46 9.84
N LEU A 297 -2.21 10.12 8.76
CA LEU A 297 -3.38 10.88 8.32
C LEU A 297 -4.57 10.72 9.27
N ALA A 298 -4.75 9.54 9.87
CA ALA A 298 -5.81 9.32 10.86
C ALA A 298 -5.55 10.16 12.11
N GLU A 299 -4.31 10.18 12.61
CA GLU A 299 -3.89 11.05 13.72
C GLU A 299 -4.08 12.54 13.37
N ALA A 300 -3.69 12.96 12.16
CA ALA A 300 -3.89 14.33 11.70
C ALA A 300 -5.39 14.70 11.59
N ALA A 301 -6.25 13.76 11.19
CA ALA A 301 -7.71 13.95 11.17
C ALA A 301 -8.27 14.11 12.58
N ASP A 302 -7.85 13.27 13.52
CA ASP A 302 -8.32 13.31 14.91
C ASP A 302 -7.94 14.65 15.59
N ARG A 303 -6.74 15.16 15.35
CA ARG A 303 -6.31 16.49 15.81
C ARG A 303 -7.14 17.64 15.21
N ARG A 304 -7.84 17.42 14.10
CA ARG A 304 -8.68 18.41 13.38
C ARG A 304 -10.19 18.18 13.53
N GLY A 305 -10.60 17.46 14.54
CA GLY A 305 -12.03 17.20 14.80
C GLY A 305 -12.62 16.02 14.04
N GLY A 306 -11.78 15.06 13.66
CA GLY A 306 -12.18 13.77 13.11
C GLY A 306 -12.13 13.66 11.58
N ARG A 307 -11.74 14.73 10.86
CA ARG A 307 -11.69 14.71 9.38
C ARG A 307 -10.54 15.56 8.85
N LEU A 308 -9.92 15.05 7.76
CA LEU A 308 -8.90 15.80 7.01
C LEU A 308 -9.52 17.02 6.31
N GLU A 309 -8.74 18.10 6.21
CA GLU A 309 -9.10 19.29 5.44
C GLU A 309 -9.24 18.97 3.95
N ARG A 310 -8.34 18.14 3.45
CA ARG A 310 -8.31 17.67 2.07
C ARG A 310 -8.50 16.17 2.01
N ARG A 311 -9.36 15.71 1.11
CA ARG A 311 -9.50 14.27 0.86
C ARG A 311 -8.22 13.67 0.30
N VAL A 312 -7.89 12.47 0.77
CA VAL A 312 -6.78 11.67 0.27
C VAL A 312 -7.32 10.39 -0.37
N ASN A 313 -6.93 10.15 -1.61
CA ASN A 313 -7.37 9.00 -2.39
C ASN A 313 -6.21 8.03 -2.60
N PHE A 314 -6.33 6.84 -2.02
CA PHE A 314 -5.39 5.75 -2.24
C PHE A 314 -5.84 4.96 -3.47
N ILE A 315 -5.11 5.10 -4.58
CA ILE A 315 -5.28 4.33 -5.81
C ILE A 315 -4.22 3.24 -5.81
N LEU A 316 -4.61 2.02 -5.40
CA LEU A 316 -3.69 0.91 -5.29
C LEU A 316 -3.82 0.00 -6.52
N ASP A 317 -3.10 0.37 -7.60
CA ASP A 317 -3.03 -0.45 -8.81
C ASP A 317 -2.21 -1.71 -8.54
N GLU A 318 -2.63 -2.85 -9.07
CA GLU A 318 -2.10 -4.20 -8.81
C GLU A 318 -2.03 -4.53 -7.29
N TYR A 319 -3.10 -4.20 -6.56
CA TYR A 319 -3.19 -4.43 -5.11
C TYR A 319 -2.97 -5.91 -4.72
N GLY A 320 -3.32 -6.85 -5.60
CA GLY A 320 -3.05 -8.28 -5.41
C GLY A 320 -1.56 -8.64 -5.26
N ASN A 321 -0.64 -7.77 -5.67
CA ASN A 321 0.80 -7.98 -5.52
C ASN A 321 1.35 -7.48 -4.19
N PHE A 322 0.59 -6.66 -3.45
CA PHE A 322 1.03 -6.16 -2.15
C PHE A 322 1.17 -7.29 -1.14
N THR A 323 2.13 -7.15 -0.22
CA THR A 323 2.09 -7.93 1.01
C THR A 323 0.89 -7.49 1.83
N PRO A 324 0.31 -8.36 2.67
CA PRO A 324 -0.82 -7.98 3.50
C PRO A 324 -0.55 -6.70 4.27
N ILE A 325 -1.39 -5.68 4.06
CA ILE A 325 -1.36 -4.46 4.86
C ILE A 325 -2.03 -4.77 6.19
N SER A 326 -1.32 -4.54 7.29
CA SER A 326 -1.83 -4.82 8.63
C SER A 326 -3.14 -4.06 8.89
N ASP A 327 -4.08 -4.75 9.51
CA ASP A 327 -5.39 -4.21 9.90
C ASP A 327 -6.15 -3.49 8.80
N MET A 328 -5.98 -3.94 7.54
CA MET A 328 -6.63 -3.36 6.36
C MET A 328 -8.16 -3.28 6.52
N THR A 329 -8.77 -4.25 7.18
CA THR A 329 -10.22 -4.24 7.47
C THR A 329 -10.63 -3.06 8.32
N ASN A 330 -9.89 -2.75 9.39
CA ASN A 330 -10.14 -1.60 10.26
C ASN A 330 -9.85 -0.29 9.53
N LYS A 331 -8.77 -0.24 8.76
CA LYS A 331 -8.42 0.92 7.93
C LYS A 331 -9.57 1.26 6.98
N LEU A 332 -10.11 0.29 6.25
CA LEU A 332 -11.25 0.50 5.35
C LEU A 332 -12.54 0.89 6.09
N THR A 333 -12.78 0.37 7.28
CA THR A 333 -13.99 0.70 8.05
C THR A 333 -14.01 2.17 8.48
N VAL A 334 -12.87 2.72 8.84
CA VAL A 334 -12.76 4.03 9.49
C VAL A 334 -12.33 5.14 8.52
N ALA A 335 -11.54 4.82 7.50
CA ALA A 335 -10.88 5.78 6.61
C ALA A 335 -11.85 6.75 5.92
N ALA A 336 -13.00 6.26 5.43
CA ALA A 336 -13.95 7.04 4.68
C ALA A 336 -14.51 8.24 5.50
N GLY A 337 -14.84 8.00 6.77
CA GLY A 337 -15.30 9.05 7.69
C GLY A 337 -14.25 10.15 7.91
N ARG A 338 -12.98 9.79 7.92
CA ARG A 338 -11.85 10.71 8.08
C ARG A 338 -11.44 11.44 6.78
N GLY A 339 -12.07 11.15 5.65
CA GLY A 339 -11.76 11.77 4.36
C GLY A 339 -10.67 11.04 3.58
N MET A 340 -10.44 9.76 3.87
CA MET A 340 -9.53 8.89 3.12
C MET A 340 -10.33 7.83 2.36
N ARG A 341 -10.08 7.66 1.06
CA ARG A 341 -10.76 6.69 0.21
C ARG A 341 -9.76 5.73 -0.41
N TYR A 342 -10.16 4.48 -0.54
CA TYR A 342 -9.36 3.44 -1.19
C TYR A 342 -10.05 2.98 -2.47
N ALA A 343 -9.27 2.90 -3.56
CA ALA A 343 -9.61 2.23 -4.79
C ALA A 343 -8.61 1.09 -4.99
N LEU A 344 -9.07 -0.13 -4.77
CA LEU A 344 -8.27 -1.35 -4.82
C LEU A 344 -8.45 -2.01 -6.18
N PHE A 345 -7.36 -2.21 -6.92
CA PHE A 345 -7.39 -2.84 -8.24
C PHE A 345 -6.76 -4.23 -8.16
N VAL A 346 -7.55 -5.26 -8.43
CA VAL A 346 -7.14 -6.68 -8.42
C VAL A 346 -7.43 -7.35 -9.76
N GLN A 347 -6.81 -8.49 -10.01
CA GLN A 347 -7.08 -9.27 -11.22
C GLN A 347 -8.23 -10.26 -11.03
N GLY A 348 -8.38 -10.79 -9.82
CA GLY A 348 -9.44 -11.69 -9.38
C GLY A 348 -9.58 -11.63 -7.87
N PHE A 349 -10.66 -12.21 -7.34
CA PHE A 349 -10.87 -12.28 -5.88
C PHE A 349 -10.00 -13.33 -5.20
N ASP A 350 -9.52 -14.31 -5.95
CA ASP A 350 -8.51 -15.29 -5.54
C ASP A 350 -7.25 -14.63 -5.00
N GLN A 351 -6.78 -13.52 -5.60
CA GLN A 351 -5.62 -12.76 -5.11
C GLN A 351 -5.81 -12.24 -3.69
N LEU A 352 -7.02 -11.79 -3.32
CA LEU A 352 -7.29 -11.35 -1.96
C LEU A 352 -7.25 -12.50 -0.97
N LYS A 353 -7.75 -13.69 -1.36
CA LYS A 353 -7.74 -14.88 -0.52
C LYS A 353 -6.35 -15.46 -0.35
N GLU A 354 -5.53 -15.40 -1.39
CA GLU A 354 -4.11 -15.80 -1.32
C GLU A 354 -3.32 -14.98 -0.30
N LYS A 355 -3.60 -13.68 -0.23
CA LYS A 355 -2.87 -12.74 0.66
C LYS A 355 -3.46 -12.65 2.06
N TYR A 356 -4.77 -12.76 2.17
CA TYR A 356 -5.51 -12.66 3.43
C TYR A 356 -6.32 -13.93 3.67
N SER A 357 -6.69 -14.20 4.91
CA SER A 357 -7.65 -15.27 5.17
C SER A 357 -9.01 -14.97 4.51
N ASP A 358 -9.81 -16.01 4.21
CA ASP A 358 -11.13 -15.86 3.60
C ASP A 358 -12.00 -14.83 4.33
N ASN A 359 -12.00 -14.84 5.66
CA ASN A 359 -12.76 -13.90 6.48
C ASN A 359 -12.30 -12.46 6.28
N ILE A 360 -10.99 -12.22 6.24
CA ILE A 360 -10.41 -10.90 6.02
C ILE A 360 -10.69 -10.43 4.59
N ALA A 361 -10.48 -11.29 3.59
CA ALA A 361 -10.79 -10.99 2.20
C ALA A 361 -12.26 -10.61 1.99
N ASN A 362 -13.19 -11.36 2.60
CA ASN A 362 -14.62 -11.05 2.57
C ASN A 362 -14.95 -9.73 3.26
N THR A 363 -14.28 -9.42 4.37
CA THR A 363 -14.46 -8.13 5.05
C THR A 363 -13.92 -6.96 4.21
N ILE A 364 -12.76 -7.12 3.54
CA ILE A 364 -12.24 -6.13 2.59
C ILE A 364 -13.25 -5.88 1.47
N LYS A 365 -13.75 -6.95 0.83
CA LYS A 365 -14.78 -6.86 -0.21
C LYS A 365 -16.06 -6.18 0.29
N GLY A 366 -16.49 -6.51 1.51
CA GLY A 366 -17.69 -5.93 2.14
C GLY A 366 -17.56 -4.44 2.46
N ASN A 367 -16.37 -3.97 2.83
CA ASN A 367 -16.08 -2.55 3.08
C ASN A 367 -15.96 -1.73 1.78
N CYS A 368 -15.74 -2.37 0.64
CA CYS A 368 -15.80 -1.71 -0.66
C CYS A 368 -17.25 -1.66 -1.16
N GLN A 369 -17.91 -0.52 -0.94
CA GLN A 369 -19.34 -0.33 -1.28
C GLN A 369 -19.59 -0.39 -2.79
N VAL A 370 -18.59 0.00 -3.60
CA VAL A 370 -18.68 0.01 -5.05
C VAL A 370 -17.72 -1.02 -5.63
N TRP A 371 -18.25 -1.88 -6.49
CA TRP A 371 -17.42 -2.80 -7.26
C TRP A 371 -17.49 -2.42 -8.74
N ALA A 372 -16.32 -2.36 -9.39
CA ALA A 372 -16.18 -2.20 -10.83
C ALA A 372 -15.63 -3.51 -11.42
N TYR A 373 -16.36 -4.10 -12.34
CA TYR A 373 -15.95 -5.33 -13.01
C TYR A 373 -15.72 -5.05 -14.50
N LEU A 374 -14.50 -5.28 -14.97
CA LEU A 374 -14.15 -5.11 -16.38
C LEU A 374 -14.18 -6.43 -17.14
N GLN A 375 -13.41 -7.41 -16.68
CA GLN A 375 -13.32 -8.75 -17.27
C GLN A 375 -12.56 -9.66 -16.31
N SER A 376 -12.99 -10.91 -16.15
CA SER A 376 -12.25 -11.96 -15.47
C SER A 376 -12.62 -13.32 -16.05
N ASP A 377 -11.69 -14.27 -15.98
CA ASP A 377 -11.92 -15.68 -16.26
C ASP A 377 -11.91 -16.53 -14.98
N ASP A 378 -11.62 -15.91 -13.83
CA ASP A 378 -11.64 -16.57 -12.53
C ASP A 378 -13.07 -17.00 -12.15
N PRO A 379 -13.32 -18.32 -11.95
CA PRO A 379 -14.67 -18.84 -11.67
C PRO A 379 -15.29 -18.27 -10.39
N GLU A 380 -14.46 -17.98 -9.37
CA GLU A 380 -14.96 -17.44 -8.11
C GLU A 380 -15.41 -15.99 -8.27
N THR A 381 -14.59 -15.17 -8.91
CA THR A 381 -14.95 -13.79 -9.27
C THR A 381 -16.23 -13.73 -10.08
N LEU A 382 -16.39 -14.62 -11.08
CA LEU A 382 -17.60 -14.68 -11.91
C LEU A 382 -18.83 -15.03 -11.10
N ARG A 383 -18.71 -15.99 -10.16
CA ARG A 383 -19.81 -16.41 -9.29
C ARG A 383 -20.20 -15.28 -8.34
N GLU A 384 -19.24 -14.70 -7.65
CA GLU A 384 -19.50 -13.60 -6.70
C GLU A 384 -20.10 -12.37 -7.39
N MET A 385 -19.64 -12.04 -8.60
CA MET A 385 -20.23 -10.96 -9.40
C MET A 385 -21.68 -11.28 -9.78
N SER A 386 -21.95 -12.49 -10.26
CA SER A 386 -23.30 -12.94 -10.60
C SER A 386 -24.25 -12.89 -9.39
N ASP A 387 -23.76 -13.33 -8.22
CA ASP A 387 -24.52 -13.29 -6.96
C ASP A 387 -24.80 -11.85 -6.50
N LYS A 388 -23.80 -10.97 -6.60
CA LYS A 388 -23.92 -9.55 -6.19
C LYS A 388 -24.88 -8.76 -7.09
N LEU A 389 -25.02 -9.16 -8.34
CA LEU A 389 -26.00 -8.56 -9.27
C LEU A 389 -27.45 -8.87 -8.90
N GLY A 390 -27.65 -9.93 -8.13
CA GLY A 390 -28.98 -10.35 -7.70
C GLY A 390 -29.75 -11.14 -8.76
N SER A 391 -31.02 -11.37 -8.48
CA SER A 391 -31.92 -12.14 -9.33
C SER A 391 -33.25 -11.43 -9.53
N TYR A 392 -34.02 -11.87 -10.52
CA TYR A 392 -35.37 -11.42 -10.79
C TYR A 392 -36.27 -12.61 -11.12
N THR A 393 -37.58 -12.44 -10.92
CA THR A 393 -38.57 -13.43 -11.27
C THR A 393 -38.93 -13.30 -12.73
N THR A 394 -38.86 -14.42 -13.49
CA THR A 394 -39.26 -14.51 -14.88
C THR A 394 -40.26 -15.65 -15.07
N SER A 395 -41.05 -15.59 -16.13
CA SER A 395 -41.94 -16.70 -16.51
C SER A 395 -41.19 -17.69 -17.39
N SER A 396 -41.29 -18.97 -17.03
CA SER A 396 -40.83 -20.11 -17.86
C SER A 396 -42.02 -20.77 -18.50
N TYR A 397 -41.93 -20.95 -19.81
CA TYR A 397 -42.97 -21.63 -20.59
C TYR A 397 -42.49 -23.05 -20.91
N GLN A 398 -43.23 -24.07 -20.45
CA GLN A 398 -43.00 -25.45 -20.84
C GLN A 398 -44.11 -25.88 -21.76
N LEU A 399 -43.72 -26.31 -22.96
CA LEU A 399 -44.58 -26.97 -23.93
C LEU A 399 -44.33 -28.47 -23.85
N SER A 400 -45.30 -29.23 -23.42
CA SER A 400 -45.26 -30.70 -23.46
C SER A 400 -46.20 -31.21 -24.57
N VAL A 401 -45.62 -31.91 -25.53
CA VAL A 401 -46.36 -32.56 -26.62
C VAL A 401 -46.27 -34.07 -26.39
N SER A 402 -47.40 -34.68 -26.11
CA SER A 402 -47.50 -36.14 -25.98
C SER A 402 -48.12 -36.75 -27.25
N ASN A 403 -47.31 -37.52 -27.98
CA ASN A 403 -47.77 -38.32 -29.15
C ASN A 403 -47.77 -39.77 -28.80
N GLY A 404 -48.95 -40.34 -28.49
CA GLY A 404 -49.10 -41.76 -28.32
C GLY A 404 -49.64 -42.41 -29.61
N LYS A 405 -49.18 -43.63 -29.91
CA LYS A 405 -49.50 -44.37 -31.15
C LYS A 405 -50.98 -44.66 -31.33
N TYR A 406 -51.80 -44.45 -30.26
CA TYR A 406 -53.24 -44.70 -30.23
C TYR A 406 -54.04 -43.65 -29.43
N THR A 407 -53.46 -42.47 -29.15
CA THR A 407 -54.17 -41.44 -28.46
C THR A 407 -54.05 -40.10 -29.23
N THR A 408 -55.10 -39.28 -29.14
CA THR A 408 -55.12 -37.95 -29.72
C THR A 408 -53.94 -37.14 -29.15
N PRO A 409 -53.16 -36.46 -30.00
CA PRO A 409 -52.07 -35.57 -29.51
C PRO A 409 -52.61 -34.54 -28.51
N SER A 410 -52.04 -34.50 -27.33
CA SER A 410 -52.38 -33.48 -26.35
C SER A 410 -51.23 -32.53 -26.18
N ASN A 411 -51.52 -31.23 -26.30
CA ASN A 411 -50.60 -30.15 -26.03
C ASN A 411 -50.94 -29.55 -24.66
N SER A 412 -50.03 -29.60 -23.72
CA SER A 412 -50.18 -28.86 -22.47
C SER A 412 -49.15 -27.73 -22.40
N GLN A 413 -49.62 -26.55 -22.07
CA GLN A 413 -48.76 -25.41 -21.77
C GLN A 413 -48.81 -25.15 -20.27
N SER A 414 -47.65 -25.14 -19.62
CA SER A 414 -47.54 -24.69 -18.24
C SER A 414 -46.67 -23.46 -18.17
N VAL A 415 -47.14 -22.47 -17.42
CA VAL A 415 -46.36 -21.25 -17.12
C VAL A 415 -45.98 -21.33 -15.66
N SER A 416 -44.69 -21.36 -15.38
CA SER A 416 -44.17 -21.30 -14.01
C SER A 416 -43.33 -20.06 -13.81
N LEU A 417 -43.41 -19.46 -12.62
CA LEU A 417 -42.53 -18.39 -12.23
C LEU A 417 -41.22 -19.01 -11.75
N THR A 418 -40.12 -18.58 -12.34
CA THR A 418 -38.78 -19.08 -12.02
C THR A 418 -37.87 -17.91 -11.68
N GLU A 419 -37.05 -18.09 -10.65
CA GLU A 419 -35.98 -17.14 -10.32
C GLU A 419 -34.86 -17.26 -11.35
N ARG A 420 -34.40 -16.14 -11.88
CA ARG A 420 -33.24 -16.07 -12.75
C ARG A 420 -32.27 -14.99 -12.24
N LYS A 421 -30.97 -15.30 -12.23
CA LYS A 421 -29.95 -14.30 -11.97
C LYS A 421 -29.98 -13.19 -13.02
N LEU A 422 -29.72 -11.94 -12.62
CA LEU A 422 -29.71 -10.80 -13.53
C LEU A 422 -28.72 -11.04 -14.67
N LEU A 423 -27.52 -11.53 -14.35
CA LEU A 423 -26.54 -12.08 -15.26
C LEU A 423 -25.99 -13.39 -14.68
N ASN A 424 -26.04 -14.46 -15.45
CA ASN A 424 -25.37 -15.71 -15.10
C ASN A 424 -23.85 -15.55 -15.25
N THR A 425 -23.07 -16.46 -14.69
CA THR A 425 -21.60 -16.46 -14.77
C THR A 425 -21.08 -16.36 -16.21
N ASP A 426 -21.71 -17.04 -17.16
CA ASP A 426 -21.37 -16.99 -18.58
C ASP A 426 -21.65 -15.61 -19.20
N GLU A 427 -22.71 -14.96 -18.78
CA GLU A 427 -23.09 -13.62 -19.24
C GLU A 427 -22.14 -12.57 -18.64
N VAL A 428 -21.78 -12.69 -17.36
CA VAL A 428 -20.75 -11.87 -16.70
C VAL A 428 -19.41 -12.01 -17.43
N ARG A 429 -18.99 -13.23 -17.76
CA ARG A 429 -17.74 -13.51 -18.48
C ARG A 429 -17.67 -12.82 -19.85
N ARG A 430 -18.80 -12.65 -20.53
CA ARG A 430 -18.88 -12.01 -21.86
C ARG A 430 -18.81 -10.50 -21.81
N VAL A 431 -18.88 -9.89 -20.63
CA VAL A 431 -18.69 -8.43 -20.50
C VAL A 431 -17.26 -8.09 -20.81
N LYS A 432 -17.06 -7.18 -21.75
CA LYS A 432 -15.74 -6.74 -22.23
C LYS A 432 -15.75 -5.27 -22.60
N ARG A 433 -14.56 -4.69 -22.68
CA ARG A 433 -14.38 -3.31 -23.16
C ARG A 433 -15.17 -3.04 -24.43
N PRO A 434 -15.76 -1.84 -24.55
CA PRO A 434 -15.66 -0.66 -23.67
C PRO A 434 -16.68 -0.66 -22.51
N HIS A 435 -17.31 -1.77 -22.20
CA HIS A 435 -18.31 -1.85 -21.16
C HIS A 435 -17.72 -2.48 -19.87
N GLN A 436 -18.25 -2.04 -18.75
CA GLN A 436 -17.98 -2.59 -17.43
C GLN A 436 -19.24 -2.63 -16.58
N ILE A 437 -19.29 -3.52 -15.60
CA ILE A 437 -20.38 -3.60 -14.63
C ILE A 437 -19.96 -2.82 -13.38
N ILE A 438 -20.82 -1.94 -12.93
CA ILE A 438 -20.69 -1.24 -11.65
C ILE A 438 -21.79 -1.72 -10.73
N THR A 439 -21.43 -2.19 -9.53
CA THR A 439 -22.38 -2.49 -8.46
C THR A 439 -22.17 -1.56 -7.29
N SER A 440 -23.26 -1.15 -6.65
CA SER A 440 -23.25 -0.36 -5.44
C SER A 440 -24.35 -0.90 -4.51
N ARG A 441 -24.71 -0.16 -3.46
CA ARG A 441 -25.90 -0.47 -2.64
C ARG A 441 -27.21 -0.29 -3.40
N ASP A 442 -27.16 0.49 -4.48
CA ASP A 442 -28.27 0.70 -5.40
C ASP A 442 -28.26 -0.36 -6.53
N HIS A 443 -29.03 -0.14 -7.57
CA HIS A 443 -29.08 -1.05 -8.71
C HIS A 443 -27.77 -1.11 -9.48
N PRO A 444 -27.36 -2.30 -9.97
CA PRO A 444 -26.17 -2.44 -10.79
C PRO A 444 -26.31 -1.72 -12.14
N ALA A 445 -25.18 -1.27 -12.70
CA ALA A 445 -25.12 -0.55 -13.97
C ALA A 445 -24.13 -1.19 -14.94
N MET A 446 -24.52 -1.23 -16.23
CA MET A 446 -23.59 -1.40 -17.33
C MET A 446 -23.13 0.00 -17.77
N MET A 447 -21.84 0.30 -17.59
CA MET A 447 -21.26 1.59 -17.90
C MET A 447 -20.36 1.52 -19.12
N TYR A 448 -20.39 2.59 -19.93
CA TYR A 448 -19.45 2.76 -21.04
C TYR A 448 -18.18 3.45 -20.53
N ALA A 449 -17.08 2.71 -20.51
CA ALA A 449 -15.76 3.17 -20.07
C ALA A 449 -14.73 2.81 -21.15
N PRO A 450 -14.63 3.61 -22.21
CA PRO A 450 -13.72 3.35 -23.31
C PRO A 450 -12.27 3.60 -22.90
N ASP A 451 -11.33 3.22 -23.78
CA ASP A 451 -9.91 3.53 -23.62
C ASP A 451 -9.68 5.06 -23.54
N LEU A 452 -8.69 5.47 -22.75
CA LEU A 452 -8.31 6.87 -22.53
C LEU A 452 -8.21 7.70 -23.81
N SER A 453 -7.82 7.09 -24.94
CA SER A 453 -7.73 7.78 -26.25
C SER A 453 -9.06 8.39 -26.72
N GLN A 454 -10.19 7.95 -26.18
CA GLN A 454 -11.52 8.47 -26.50
C GLN A 454 -12.00 9.58 -25.54
N TRP A 455 -11.24 9.89 -24.51
CA TRP A 455 -11.57 10.90 -23.50
C TRP A 455 -10.89 12.23 -23.77
N MET A 456 -11.51 13.32 -23.36
CA MET A 456 -10.87 14.64 -23.34
C MET A 456 -9.56 14.65 -22.53
N PHE A 457 -9.47 13.81 -21.50
CA PHE A 457 -8.27 13.66 -20.67
C PHE A 457 -7.04 13.27 -21.49
N ASN A 458 -7.20 12.49 -22.55
CA ASN A 458 -6.09 12.14 -23.45
C ASN A 458 -5.38 13.37 -23.99
N LYS A 459 -6.16 14.37 -24.46
CA LYS A 459 -5.62 15.65 -24.95
C LYS A 459 -5.02 16.48 -23.82
N MET A 460 -5.66 16.51 -22.65
CA MET A 460 -5.17 17.25 -21.48
C MET A 460 -3.82 16.72 -20.98
N LEU A 461 -3.60 15.41 -21.08
CA LEU A 461 -2.33 14.76 -20.74
C LEU A 461 -1.27 14.88 -21.85
N GLY A 462 -1.64 15.40 -23.03
CA GLY A 462 -0.76 15.49 -24.19
C GLY A 462 -0.45 14.13 -24.83
N LEU A 463 -1.37 13.17 -24.69
CA LEU A 463 -1.21 11.82 -25.21
C LEU A 463 -1.74 11.71 -26.65
N GLY A 464 -1.14 10.80 -27.42
CA GLY A 464 -1.49 10.52 -28.82
C GLY A 464 -1.58 9.01 -29.08
N ASP A 465 -0.99 8.57 -30.19
CA ASP A 465 -0.86 7.16 -30.50
C ASP A 465 0.20 6.45 -29.62
N MET A 466 0.34 5.15 -29.79
CA MET A 466 1.25 4.35 -28.98
C MET A 466 2.71 4.79 -29.10
N GLU A 467 3.14 5.17 -30.30
CA GLU A 467 4.52 5.58 -30.57
C GLU A 467 4.81 6.94 -29.94
N HIS A 468 3.87 7.90 -30.09
CA HIS A 468 3.95 9.20 -29.43
C HIS A 468 4.02 9.04 -27.90
N ASN A 469 3.16 8.21 -27.31
CA ASN A 469 3.11 7.98 -25.89
C ASN A 469 4.41 7.33 -25.35
N ARG A 470 5.00 6.42 -26.13
CA ARG A 470 6.29 5.83 -25.79
C ARG A 470 7.41 6.89 -25.77
N ARG A 471 7.52 7.70 -26.82
CA ARG A 471 8.52 8.80 -26.88
C ARG A 471 8.33 9.80 -25.75
N LEU A 472 7.09 10.20 -25.49
CA LEU A 472 6.76 11.13 -24.41
C LEU A 472 7.20 10.60 -23.03
N ARG A 473 7.01 9.31 -22.79
CA ARG A 473 7.44 8.65 -21.56
C ARG A 473 8.97 8.61 -21.47
N GLU A 474 9.67 8.25 -22.53
CA GLU A 474 11.12 8.25 -22.61
C GLU A 474 11.71 9.66 -22.37
N GLU A 475 11.15 10.69 -23.00
CA GLU A 475 11.55 12.08 -22.80
C GLU A 475 11.34 12.55 -21.33
N ARG A 476 10.20 12.21 -20.74
CA ARG A 476 9.89 12.58 -19.35
C ARG A 476 10.82 11.85 -18.38
N GLU A 477 11.13 10.58 -18.64
CA GLU A 477 12.08 9.83 -17.84
C GLU A 477 13.51 10.39 -17.93
N GLN A 478 13.95 10.81 -19.13
CA GLN A 478 15.26 11.43 -19.32
C GLN A 478 15.39 12.78 -18.62
N LYS A 479 14.30 13.55 -18.54
CA LYS A 479 14.27 14.86 -17.87
C LYS A 479 14.26 14.77 -16.33
N ARG A 480 14.05 13.59 -15.76
CA ARG A 480 14.08 13.41 -14.31
C ARG A 480 15.49 13.60 -13.79
N PRO A 481 15.68 14.46 -12.77
CA PRO A 481 17.00 14.67 -12.17
C PRO A 481 17.47 13.40 -11.44
N ILE A 482 18.77 13.18 -11.43
CA ILE A 482 19.41 12.23 -10.50
C ILE A 482 19.47 12.94 -9.15
N ILE A 483 18.79 12.39 -8.16
CA ILE A 483 18.64 13.00 -6.83
C ILE A 483 19.70 12.47 -5.86
N THR A 484 20.19 11.23 -6.10
CA THR A 484 20.92 10.50 -5.07
C THR A 484 22.18 9.84 -5.60
N ASP A 485 23.33 10.34 -5.17
CA ASP A 485 24.56 9.52 -5.09
C ASP A 485 24.67 9.06 -3.63
N THR A 486 24.27 7.82 -3.32
CA THR A 486 24.21 7.36 -1.94
C THR A 486 25.31 6.37 -1.63
N LYS A 487 26.30 6.88 -0.94
CA LYS A 487 27.18 6.05 -0.13
C LYS A 487 26.41 5.62 1.11
N GLN A 488 26.27 4.29 1.30
CA GLN A 488 25.64 3.76 2.49
C GLN A 488 26.50 4.07 3.72
N GLU A 489 25.92 4.79 4.67
CA GLU A 489 26.57 5.15 5.93
C GLU A 489 26.04 4.27 7.06
N ILE A 490 26.97 3.58 7.74
CA ILE A 490 26.68 2.63 8.80
C ILE A 490 27.19 3.18 10.12
N ALA A 491 26.28 3.24 11.11
CA ALA A 491 26.63 3.58 12.46
C ALA A 491 27.44 2.46 13.12
N LEU A 492 28.49 2.82 13.81
CA LEU A 492 29.27 1.88 14.59
C LEU A 492 29.01 2.09 16.08
N TRP A 493 28.57 1.06 16.78
CA TRP A 493 28.31 1.12 18.23
C TRP A 493 29.58 0.85 19.06
N ASN A 494 30.78 0.91 18.42
CA ASN A 494 32.08 0.70 19.07
C ASN A 494 32.09 -0.54 19.98
N ILE A 495 31.62 -1.63 19.45
CA ILE A 495 31.39 -2.92 20.14
C ILE A 495 32.58 -3.34 21.02
N TRP A 496 33.81 -2.95 20.63
CA TRP A 496 35.04 -3.27 21.36
C TRP A 496 35.12 -2.62 22.74
N ILE A 497 34.41 -1.52 23.00
CA ILE A 497 34.34 -0.87 24.32
C ILE A 497 33.77 -1.83 25.35
N TYR A 498 32.81 -2.68 24.95
CA TYR A 498 32.16 -3.65 25.81
C TYR A 498 33.08 -4.84 26.17
N TYR A 499 34.10 -5.08 25.39
CA TYR A 499 35.06 -6.18 25.54
C TYR A 499 36.45 -5.73 25.99
N GLN A 500 36.69 -4.44 26.08
CA GLN A 500 38.02 -3.88 26.33
C GLN A 500 38.72 -4.52 27.54
N LYS A 501 38.00 -4.71 28.67
CA LYS A 501 38.55 -5.34 29.86
C LYS A 501 38.98 -6.82 29.63
N ASP A 502 38.20 -7.57 28.88
CA ASP A 502 38.50 -8.97 28.60
C ASP A 502 39.63 -9.12 27.57
N ILE A 503 39.70 -8.25 26.60
CA ILE A 503 40.79 -8.20 25.62
C ILE A 503 42.10 -7.88 26.34
N MET A 504 42.10 -6.85 27.21
CA MET A 504 43.28 -6.47 27.98
C MET A 504 43.73 -7.59 28.91
N ARG A 505 42.77 -8.30 29.58
CA ARG A 505 43.06 -9.44 30.42
C ARG A 505 43.67 -10.60 29.65
N ARG A 506 43.17 -10.92 28.46
CA ARG A 506 43.73 -11.99 27.61
C ARG A 506 45.13 -11.64 27.08
N LEU A 507 45.32 -10.36 26.68
CA LEU A 507 46.64 -9.89 26.26
C LEU A 507 47.67 -9.95 27.42
N ALA A 508 47.25 -9.61 28.63
CA ALA A 508 48.10 -9.72 29.83
C ALA A 508 48.45 -11.18 30.15
N GLN A 509 47.49 -12.11 30.02
CA GLN A 509 47.72 -13.55 30.20
C GLN A 509 48.68 -14.10 29.10
N GLN A 510 48.55 -13.68 27.85
CA GLN A 510 49.47 -14.09 26.77
C GLN A 510 50.86 -13.54 27.00
N LYS A 511 51.03 -12.29 27.45
CA LYS A 511 52.33 -11.73 27.81
C LYS A 511 52.96 -12.41 29.00
N GLY A 512 52.18 -12.80 30.01
CA GLY A 512 52.66 -13.56 31.17
C GLY A 512 53.11 -14.98 30.79
N ALA A 513 52.41 -15.63 29.84
CA ALA A 513 52.79 -16.94 29.34
C ALA A 513 54.06 -16.91 28.43
N MET A 514 54.38 -15.81 27.78
CA MET A 514 55.59 -15.62 26.99
C MET A 514 56.79 -15.16 27.85
N GLY A 515 56.54 -14.59 29.03
CA GLY A 515 57.61 -14.14 29.93
C GLY A 515 58.10 -15.17 30.94
N GLY A 516 57.43 -16.33 31.04
CA GLY A 516 57.79 -17.43 31.96
C GLY A 516 58.75 -18.51 31.40
N GLY A 517 59.37 -18.26 30.27
CA GLY A 517 60.23 -19.25 29.56
C GLY A 517 61.71 -18.88 29.39
N LEU A 518 62.22 -17.93 30.17
CA LEU A 518 63.62 -17.53 30.11
C LEU A 518 64.24 -17.29 31.48
N ASP A 519 64.11 -18.25 32.37
CA ASP A 519 65.00 -18.37 33.51
C ASP A 519 64.93 -19.83 34.01
N ASP A 520 65.74 -20.67 33.35
CA ASP A 520 66.35 -21.91 33.87
C ASP A 520 67.24 -22.49 32.75
N ASP A 521 68.53 -22.00 32.70
CA ASP A 521 69.72 -22.79 32.38
C ASP A 521 70.95 -22.04 32.88
#